data_71906d188fa5e13f144b00a6930c8ccf
#
_entry.id   71906d188fa5e13f144b00a6930c8ccf
#
_cell.length_a   1.000
_cell.length_b   1.000
_cell.length_c   1.000
_cell.angle_alpha   90.00
_cell.angle_beta   90.00
_cell.angle_gamma   90.00
#
_symmetry.space_group_name_H-M   'P 1'
#
loop_
_entity.id
_entity.type
_entity.pdbx_description
1 polymer ?
#
loop_
_entity_poly.entity_id
_entity_poly.type
_entity_poly.pdbx_seq_one_letter_code
_entity_poly.pdbx_strand_id
1 'polypeptide(L)'
;MNETTAIKTKRLLINLCKYVLLIFSAFVALVPIVSCIFTAFKTEEEYANTNVITLPQSWLNFDNFITAWNKANMGKAFLNSFIILICVLAGSIMISAMLAYVLNRFKFPGNGLIRNLFTIATLIPGIASQVTVYQIMTALHLVNSMPGYIILMMGTDVITIYIFLQFFENLSPTLDESAILDGCIYFGVFFKILLPLLKPAIVTSAILKGVSTYNEYYMANLYLQDKTKYQVVATSLYVFSGPMGNQYNYICAGVIITIIPALIVFLLCQDQIYSGMAAGAVKG
;
A
#
# COMPACT_ATOMS: atom_id res chain seq x y z
N MET A 1 11.84 -50.95 16.68
CA MET A 1 12.83 -50.15 15.93
C MET A 1 12.33 -49.61 14.57
N ASN A 2 11.20 -50.04 14.07
CA ASN A 2 10.71 -49.67 12.73
C ASN A 2 9.77 -48.43 12.69
N GLU A 3 9.07 -48.10 13.77
CA GLU A 3 8.14 -46.95 13.80
C GLU A 3 8.84 -45.60 13.76
N THR A 4 9.95 -45.45 14.47
CA THR A 4 10.73 -44.20 14.51
C THR A 4 11.38 -43.85 13.17
N THR A 5 11.77 -44.89 12.40
CA THR A 5 12.37 -44.74 11.06
C THR A 5 11.31 -44.33 10.03
N ALA A 6 10.13 -44.90 10.07
CA ALA A 6 9.00 -44.57 9.19
C ALA A 6 8.51 -43.13 9.43
N ILE A 7 8.44 -42.68 10.69
CA ILE A 7 8.08 -41.34 11.02
C ILE A 7 9.13 -40.31 10.53
N LYS A 8 10.42 -40.60 10.65
CA LYS A 8 11.50 -39.78 10.13
C LYS A 8 11.45 -39.68 8.60
N THR A 9 11.26 -40.80 7.91
CA THR A 9 11.15 -40.82 6.44
C THR A 9 9.92 -40.05 5.95
N LYS A 10 8.77 -40.18 6.63
CA LYS A 10 7.57 -39.42 6.31
C LYS A 10 7.78 -37.91 6.50
N ARG A 11 8.42 -37.48 7.58
CA ARG A 11 8.78 -36.08 7.81
C ARG A 11 9.74 -35.55 6.75
N LEU A 12 10.72 -36.35 6.33
CA LEU A 12 11.67 -35.98 5.30
C LEU A 12 10.99 -35.77 3.95
N LEU A 13 10.09 -36.67 3.57
CA LEU A 13 9.28 -36.56 2.34
C LEU A 13 8.37 -35.33 2.37
N ILE A 14 7.69 -35.08 3.48
CA ILE A 14 6.85 -33.90 3.66
C ILE A 14 7.67 -32.62 3.52
N ASN A 15 8.84 -32.57 4.17
CA ASN A 15 9.73 -31.41 4.08
C ASN A 15 10.26 -31.25 2.65
N LEU A 16 10.64 -32.32 1.98
CA LEU A 16 11.07 -32.27 0.58
C LEU A 16 9.96 -31.70 -0.32
N CYS A 17 8.72 -32.21 -0.19
CA CYS A 17 7.58 -31.66 -0.93
C CYS A 17 7.34 -30.19 -0.65
N LYS A 18 7.44 -29.77 0.63
CA LYS A 18 7.30 -28.34 1.01
C LYS A 18 8.37 -27.48 0.33
N TYR A 19 9.65 -27.90 0.37
CA TYR A 19 10.73 -27.12 -0.25
C TYR A 19 10.59 -27.07 -1.77
N VAL A 20 10.21 -28.18 -2.42
CA VAL A 20 9.95 -28.21 -3.87
C VAL A 20 8.83 -27.25 -4.24
N LEU A 21 7.71 -27.26 -3.50
CA LEU A 21 6.61 -26.32 -3.72
C LEU A 21 7.04 -24.88 -3.49
N LEU A 22 7.81 -24.59 -2.44
CA LEU A 22 8.31 -23.24 -2.15
C LEU A 22 9.25 -22.74 -3.25
N ILE A 23 10.20 -23.58 -3.70
CA ILE A 23 11.14 -23.22 -4.78
C ILE A 23 10.36 -22.99 -6.09
N PHE A 24 9.40 -23.88 -6.41
CA PHE A 24 8.58 -23.72 -7.60
C PHE A 24 7.76 -22.42 -7.53
N SER A 25 7.11 -22.13 -6.39
CA SER A 25 6.34 -20.91 -6.21
C SER A 25 7.23 -19.65 -6.30
N ALA A 26 8.42 -19.71 -5.71
CA ALA A 26 9.39 -18.62 -5.81
C ALA A 26 9.86 -18.40 -7.26
N PHE A 27 10.13 -19.49 -8.00
CA PHE A 27 10.49 -19.40 -9.41
C PHE A 27 9.39 -18.76 -10.23
N VAL A 28 8.14 -19.21 -10.09
CA VAL A 28 6.98 -18.62 -10.80
C VAL A 28 6.80 -17.14 -10.47
N ALA A 29 6.99 -16.76 -9.21
CA ALA A 29 6.89 -15.35 -8.78
C ALA A 29 8.02 -14.47 -9.34
N LEU A 30 9.22 -15.03 -9.52
CA LEU A 30 10.39 -14.30 -10.01
C LEU A 30 10.42 -14.15 -11.54
N VAL A 31 9.80 -15.06 -12.29
CA VAL A 31 9.80 -15.00 -13.76
C VAL A 31 9.34 -13.66 -14.33
N PRO A 32 8.23 -13.04 -13.90
CA PRO A 32 7.81 -11.74 -14.41
C PRO A 32 8.83 -10.63 -14.09
N ILE A 33 9.44 -10.67 -12.92
CA ILE A 33 10.44 -9.68 -12.49
C ILE A 33 11.70 -9.80 -13.34
N VAL A 34 12.19 -11.02 -13.52
CA VAL A 34 13.37 -11.30 -14.33
C VAL A 34 13.15 -10.93 -15.79
N SER A 35 12.00 -11.29 -16.36
CA SER A 35 11.65 -10.91 -17.74
C SER A 35 11.52 -9.40 -17.92
N CYS A 36 10.99 -8.71 -16.92
CA CYS A 36 10.92 -7.24 -16.91
C CYS A 36 12.34 -6.63 -16.89
N ILE A 37 13.25 -7.17 -16.07
CA ILE A 37 14.65 -6.72 -16.03
C ILE A 37 15.32 -6.94 -17.40
N PHE A 38 15.16 -8.12 -17.99
CA PHE A 38 15.77 -8.39 -19.32
C PHE A 38 15.21 -7.43 -20.37
N THR A 39 13.90 -7.24 -20.41
CA THR A 39 13.21 -6.38 -21.38
C THR A 39 13.63 -4.90 -21.22
N ALA A 40 13.89 -4.44 -20.01
CA ALA A 40 14.30 -3.07 -19.74
C ALA A 40 15.64 -2.68 -20.38
N PHE A 41 16.53 -3.65 -20.61
CA PHE A 41 17.84 -3.41 -21.25
C PHE A 41 17.85 -3.69 -22.76
N LYS A 42 16.76 -4.26 -23.34
CA LYS A 42 16.66 -4.50 -24.78
C LYS A 42 16.37 -3.24 -25.56
N THR A 43 16.95 -3.13 -26.76
CA THR A 43 16.49 -2.15 -27.74
C THR A 43 15.10 -2.49 -28.25
N GLU A 44 14.41 -1.57 -28.89
CA GLU A 44 13.07 -1.81 -29.47
C GLU A 44 13.12 -2.92 -30.54
N GLU A 45 14.15 -2.92 -31.37
CA GLU A 45 14.39 -3.94 -32.39
C GLU A 45 14.70 -5.31 -31.78
N GLU A 46 15.53 -5.35 -30.74
CA GLU A 46 15.85 -6.58 -30.01
C GLU A 46 14.60 -7.16 -29.33
N TYR A 47 13.80 -6.31 -28.71
CA TYR A 47 12.53 -6.73 -28.09
C TYR A 47 11.56 -7.31 -29.11
N ALA A 48 11.45 -6.70 -30.30
CA ALA A 48 10.55 -7.17 -31.37
C ALA A 48 10.97 -8.54 -31.95
N ASN A 49 12.28 -8.84 -31.95
CA ASN A 49 12.86 -10.03 -32.60
C ASN A 49 13.22 -11.15 -31.62
N THR A 50 13.08 -10.96 -30.29
CA THR A 50 13.46 -11.96 -29.28
C THR A 50 12.34 -12.22 -28.28
N ASN A 51 12.43 -13.35 -27.58
CA ASN A 51 11.51 -13.68 -26.48
C ASN A 51 11.81 -12.85 -25.23
N VAL A 52 10.79 -12.64 -24.39
CA VAL A 52 10.90 -11.89 -23.13
C VAL A 52 11.90 -12.49 -22.12
N ILE A 53 12.17 -13.80 -22.23
CA ILE A 53 13.12 -14.53 -21.37
C ILE A 53 14.54 -14.52 -21.95
N THR A 54 14.72 -14.12 -23.20
CA THR A 54 16.06 -14.02 -23.82
C THR A 54 16.85 -12.91 -23.14
N LEU A 55 18.12 -13.19 -22.82
CA LEU A 55 19.03 -12.21 -22.25
C LEU A 55 19.23 -11.02 -23.21
N PRO A 56 19.36 -9.80 -22.70
CA PRO A 56 19.69 -8.63 -23.52
C PRO A 56 21.09 -8.75 -24.11
N GLN A 57 21.29 -8.23 -25.32
CA GLN A 57 22.60 -8.19 -25.96
C GLN A 57 23.59 -7.32 -25.20
N SER A 58 23.10 -6.28 -24.54
CA SER A 58 23.91 -5.38 -23.71
C SER A 58 23.20 -5.00 -22.42
N TRP A 59 23.89 -5.21 -21.29
CA TRP A 59 23.44 -4.74 -19.97
C TRP A 59 23.78 -3.26 -19.71
N LEU A 60 24.43 -2.58 -20.65
CA LEU A 60 24.82 -1.17 -20.55
C LEU A 60 23.87 -0.25 -21.34
N ASN A 61 22.78 -0.77 -21.86
CA ASN A 61 21.76 0.02 -22.54
C ASN A 61 20.84 0.71 -21.53
N PHE A 62 21.23 1.92 -21.11
CA PHE A 62 20.43 2.74 -20.18
C PHE A 62 19.49 3.72 -20.90
N ASP A 63 19.45 3.73 -22.24
CA ASP A 63 18.60 4.66 -23.01
C ASP A 63 17.12 4.49 -22.71
N ASN A 64 16.68 3.26 -22.45
CA ASN A 64 15.31 2.98 -22.05
C ASN A 64 14.94 3.65 -20.71
N PHE A 65 15.86 3.64 -19.75
CA PHE A 65 15.65 4.27 -18.45
C PHE A 65 15.60 5.79 -18.56
N ILE A 66 16.50 6.38 -19.36
CA ILE A 66 16.54 7.82 -19.64
C ILE A 66 15.23 8.24 -20.34
N THR A 67 14.83 7.47 -21.35
CA THR A 67 13.59 7.72 -22.10
C THR A 67 12.36 7.58 -21.21
N ALA A 68 12.29 6.52 -20.38
CA ALA A 68 11.22 6.32 -19.42
C ALA A 68 11.14 7.49 -18.43
N TRP A 69 12.26 7.90 -17.86
CA TRP A 69 12.31 9.02 -16.92
C TRP A 69 11.79 10.32 -17.54
N ASN A 70 12.25 10.66 -18.73
CA ASN A 70 11.94 11.92 -19.37
C ASN A 70 10.52 11.95 -19.97
N LYS A 71 10.14 10.96 -20.79
CA LYS A 71 8.81 10.92 -21.44
C LYS A 71 7.68 10.72 -20.43
N ALA A 72 7.88 9.89 -19.41
CA ALA A 72 6.89 9.72 -18.36
C ALA A 72 6.93 10.81 -17.28
N ASN A 73 7.79 11.84 -17.44
CA ASN A 73 7.95 12.93 -16.47
C ASN A 73 8.05 12.44 -15.01
N MET A 74 8.90 11.41 -14.80
CA MET A 74 8.94 10.65 -13.54
C MET A 74 9.31 11.51 -12.34
N GLY A 75 10.18 12.51 -12.51
CA GLY A 75 10.52 13.43 -11.43
C GLY A 75 9.31 14.12 -10.83
N LYS A 76 8.40 14.62 -11.67
CA LYS A 76 7.14 15.23 -11.23
C LYS A 76 6.18 14.20 -10.66
N ALA A 77 6.11 13.01 -11.29
CA ALA A 77 5.27 11.92 -10.81
C ALA A 77 5.67 11.46 -9.40
N PHE A 78 6.97 11.33 -9.12
CA PHE A 78 7.48 11.03 -7.77
C PHE A 78 7.16 12.13 -6.77
N LEU A 79 7.36 13.40 -7.12
CA LEU A 79 7.05 14.53 -6.24
C LEU A 79 5.56 14.56 -5.88
N ASN A 80 4.68 14.44 -6.88
CA ASN A 80 3.24 14.41 -6.66
C ASN A 80 2.83 13.21 -5.79
N SER A 81 3.33 12.00 -6.11
CA SER A 81 3.05 10.80 -5.33
C SER A 81 3.53 10.93 -3.90
N PHE A 82 4.70 11.53 -3.67
CA PHE A 82 5.23 11.75 -2.32
C PHE A 82 4.37 12.73 -1.52
N ILE A 83 3.95 13.85 -2.11
CA ILE A 83 3.07 14.83 -1.46
C ILE A 83 1.73 14.16 -1.11
N ILE A 84 1.11 13.46 -2.05
CA ILE A 84 -0.14 12.75 -1.84
C ILE A 84 0.03 11.72 -0.72
N LEU A 85 1.09 10.90 -0.77
CA LEU A 85 1.37 9.86 0.20
C LEU A 85 1.47 10.42 1.62
N ILE A 86 2.29 11.46 1.84
CA ILE A 86 2.48 12.06 3.16
C ILE A 86 1.16 12.66 3.68
N CYS A 87 0.44 13.42 2.85
CA CYS A 87 -0.82 14.03 3.25
C CYS A 87 -1.89 12.97 3.56
N VAL A 88 -2.03 11.94 2.72
CA VAL A 88 -2.99 10.86 2.92
C VAL A 88 -2.66 10.06 4.18
N LEU A 89 -1.39 9.70 4.40
CA LEU A 89 -0.98 8.98 5.60
C LEU A 89 -1.23 9.78 6.87
N ALA A 90 -0.81 11.04 6.89
CA ALA A 90 -1.00 11.91 8.06
C ALA A 90 -2.48 12.07 8.41
N GLY A 91 -3.32 12.36 7.41
CA GLY A 91 -4.74 12.57 7.62
C GLY A 91 -5.49 11.28 7.95
N SER A 92 -5.29 10.21 7.18
CA SER A 92 -5.98 8.93 7.39
C SER A 92 -5.64 8.32 8.75
N ILE A 93 -4.36 8.32 9.15
CA ILE A 93 -3.92 7.80 10.44
C ILE A 93 -4.50 8.62 11.59
N MET A 94 -4.45 9.95 11.47
CA MET A 94 -4.97 10.84 12.51
C MET A 94 -6.49 10.69 12.68
N ILE A 95 -7.25 10.72 11.59
CA ILE A 95 -8.70 10.53 11.61
C ILE A 95 -9.06 9.18 12.22
N SER A 96 -8.39 8.10 11.77
CA SER A 96 -8.66 6.74 12.26
C SER A 96 -8.29 6.56 13.73
N ALA A 97 -7.16 7.11 14.18
CA ALA A 97 -6.74 7.03 15.58
C ALA A 97 -7.68 7.80 16.50
N MET A 98 -8.09 9.02 16.13
CA MET A 98 -9.05 9.82 16.89
C MET A 98 -10.42 9.16 16.95
N LEU A 99 -10.90 8.61 15.84
CA LEU A 99 -12.16 7.88 15.79
C LEU A 99 -12.11 6.62 16.65
N ALA A 100 -11.05 5.84 16.57
CA ALA A 100 -10.86 4.67 17.41
C ALA A 100 -10.77 5.02 18.91
N TYR A 101 -10.12 6.13 19.26
CA TYR A 101 -10.10 6.67 20.63
C TYR A 101 -11.51 6.93 21.14
N VAL A 102 -12.31 7.69 20.39
CA VAL A 102 -13.68 8.01 20.77
C VAL A 102 -14.54 6.73 20.91
N LEU A 103 -14.46 5.84 19.92
CA LEU A 103 -15.25 4.59 19.94
C LEU A 103 -14.82 3.63 21.05
N ASN A 104 -13.56 3.66 21.47
CA ASN A 104 -13.07 2.75 22.52
C ASN A 104 -13.31 3.32 23.94
N ARG A 105 -13.04 4.60 24.17
CA ARG A 105 -13.03 5.20 25.52
C ARG A 105 -14.37 5.79 25.92
N PHE A 106 -15.16 6.29 24.98
CA PHE A 106 -16.43 6.97 25.31
C PHE A 106 -17.62 6.04 25.12
N LYS A 107 -18.43 5.90 26.19
CA LYS A 107 -19.70 5.18 26.14
C LYS A 107 -20.81 6.19 25.84
N PHE A 108 -21.40 6.11 24.67
CA PHE A 108 -22.53 6.93 24.26
C PHE A 108 -23.57 6.11 23.50
N PRO A 109 -24.85 6.54 23.48
CA PRO A 109 -25.91 5.85 22.72
C PRO A 109 -25.51 5.79 21.23
N GLY A 110 -25.54 4.58 20.64
CA GLY A 110 -25.18 4.39 19.23
C GLY A 110 -23.73 4.01 18.96
N ASN A 111 -22.81 3.95 19.96
CA ASN A 111 -21.43 3.52 19.77
C ASN A 111 -21.34 2.16 19.04
N GLY A 112 -22.09 1.16 19.53
CA GLY A 112 -22.15 -0.16 18.90
C GLY A 112 -22.72 -0.14 17.48
N LEU A 113 -23.70 0.71 17.21
CA LEU A 113 -24.26 0.89 15.87
C LEU A 113 -23.21 1.44 14.91
N ILE A 114 -22.45 2.46 15.32
CA ILE A 114 -21.38 3.05 14.49
C ILE A 114 -20.31 2.01 14.16
N ARG A 115 -19.86 1.23 15.14
CA ARG A 115 -18.90 0.12 14.92
C ARG A 115 -19.44 -0.88 13.89
N ASN A 116 -20.70 -1.30 14.04
CA ASN A 116 -21.32 -2.23 13.11
C ASN A 116 -21.47 -1.64 11.70
N LEU A 117 -21.80 -0.35 11.58
CA LEU A 117 -21.88 0.33 10.28
C LEU A 117 -20.52 0.35 9.56
N PHE A 118 -19.41 0.55 10.27
CA PHE A 118 -18.08 0.42 9.66
C PHE A 118 -17.83 -1.01 9.16
N THR A 119 -18.23 -2.03 9.93
CA THR A 119 -18.10 -3.43 9.48
C THR A 119 -18.97 -3.69 8.24
N ILE A 120 -20.21 -3.21 8.22
CA ILE A 120 -21.11 -3.34 7.06
C ILE A 120 -20.53 -2.61 5.84
N ALA A 121 -19.93 -1.42 6.04
CA ALA A 121 -19.32 -0.65 4.97
C ALA A 121 -18.21 -1.41 4.25
N THR A 122 -17.49 -2.32 4.92
CA THR A 122 -16.47 -3.17 4.26
C THR A 122 -17.06 -4.20 3.30
N LEU A 123 -18.32 -4.55 3.44
CA LEU A 123 -19.01 -5.50 2.57
C LEU A 123 -19.51 -4.86 1.27
N ILE A 124 -19.55 -3.52 1.22
CA ILE A 124 -19.99 -2.80 0.02
C ILE A 124 -18.80 -2.73 -0.95
N PRO A 125 -18.92 -3.30 -2.17
CA PRO A 125 -17.85 -3.18 -3.17
C PRO A 125 -17.57 -1.72 -3.50
N GLY A 126 -16.34 -1.27 -3.29
CA GLY A 126 -15.95 0.13 -3.53
C GLY A 126 -16.27 0.63 -4.96
N ILE A 127 -16.17 -0.27 -5.95
CA ILE A 127 -16.50 0.04 -7.35
C ILE A 127 -17.98 0.40 -7.52
N ALA A 128 -18.88 -0.21 -6.76
CA ALA A 128 -20.32 0.06 -6.87
C ALA A 128 -20.68 1.50 -6.46
N SER A 129 -19.94 2.10 -5.54
CA SER A 129 -20.17 3.48 -5.08
C SER A 129 -19.45 4.54 -5.92
N GLN A 130 -18.56 4.15 -6.85
CA GLN A 130 -17.68 5.08 -7.56
C GLN A 130 -18.42 6.13 -8.38
N VAL A 131 -19.50 5.76 -9.04
CA VAL A 131 -20.29 6.72 -9.86
C VAL A 131 -20.85 7.83 -8.97
N THR A 132 -21.43 7.46 -7.84
CA THR A 132 -22.01 8.44 -6.88
C THR A 132 -20.91 9.31 -6.25
N VAL A 133 -19.80 8.70 -5.84
CA VAL A 133 -18.66 9.44 -5.27
C VAL A 133 -18.10 10.43 -6.30
N TYR A 134 -17.96 10.00 -7.56
CA TYR A 134 -17.49 10.87 -8.65
C TYR A 134 -18.43 12.06 -8.87
N GLN A 135 -19.77 11.83 -8.86
CA GLN A 135 -20.75 12.90 -8.95
C GLN A 135 -20.66 13.92 -7.80
N ILE A 136 -20.49 13.43 -6.57
CA ILE A 136 -20.29 14.30 -5.39
C ILE A 136 -19.01 15.11 -5.54
N MET A 137 -17.89 14.47 -5.90
CA MET A 137 -16.61 15.15 -6.10
C MET A 137 -16.68 16.20 -7.22
N THR A 138 -17.44 15.92 -8.27
CA THR A 138 -17.69 16.88 -9.37
C THR A 138 -18.51 18.07 -8.89
N ALA A 139 -19.60 17.83 -8.14
CA ALA A 139 -20.45 18.88 -7.59
C ALA A 139 -19.68 19.78 -6.60
N LEU A 140 -18.70 19.23 -5.90
CA LEU A 140 -17.83 19.97 -4.98
C LEU A 140 -16.62 20.63 -5.69
N HIS A 141 -16.49 20.52 -7.01
CA HIS A 141 -15.34 20.98 -7.79
C HIS A 141 -13.98 20.42 -7.33
N LEU A 142 -13.98 19.19 -6.82
CA LEU A 142 -12.80 18.50 -6.28
C LEU A 142 -12.17 17.51 -7.28
N VAL A 143 -12.82 17.25 -8.41
CA VAL A 143 -12.23 16.45 -9.52
C VAL A 143 -11.14 17.26 -10.20
N ASN A 144 -10.12 16.57 -10.69
CA ASN A 144 -8.95 17.15 -11.33
C ASN A 144 -8.21 18.18 -10.46
N SER A 145 -8.13 17.88 -9.17
CA SER A 145 -7.38 18.67 -8.20
C SER A 145 -6.64 17.77 -7.21
N MET A 146 -5.39 18.11 -6.90
CA MET A 146 -4.60 17.35 -5.93
C MET A 146 -5.20 17.40 -4.52
N PRO A 147 -5.64 18.55 -3.97
CA PRO A 147 -6.33 18.58 -2.69
C PRO A 147 -7.60 17.73 -2.65
N GLY A 148 -8.41 17.76 -3.70
CA GLY A 148 -9.61 16.93 -3.80
C GLY A 148 -9.27 15.44 -3.77
N TYR A 149 -8.26 15.02 -4.51
CA TYR A 149 -7.80 13.64 -4.50
C TYR A 149 -7.24 13.22 -3.13
N ILE A 150 -6.48 14.09 -2.45
CA ILE A 150 -5.97 13.84 -1.11
C ILE A 150 -7.12 13.67 -0.12
N ILE A 151 -8.12 14.55 -0.13
CA ILE A 151 -9.30 14.48 0.75
C ILE A 151 -10.06 13.15 0.51
N LEU A 152 -10.24 12.77 -0.75
CA LEU A 152 -10.88 11.50 -1.10
C LEU A 152 -10.10 10.30 -0.53
N MET A 153 -8.78 10.29 -0.71
CA MET A 153 -7.91 9.19 -0.27
C MET A 153 -7.69 9.16 1.25
N MET A 154 -7.83 10.29 1.93
CA MET A 154 -7.80 10.40 3.40
C MET A 154 -9.06 9.82 4.06
N GLY A 155 -10.13 9.61 3.29
CA GLY A 155 -11.42 9.14 3.80
C GLY A 155 -11.30 7.94 4.73
N THR A 156 -12.38 7.64 5.44
CA THR A 156 -12.44 6.60 6.47
C THR A 156 -11.88 5.26 5.97
N ASP A 157 -10.70 4.92 6.45
CA ASP A 157 -10.06 3.63 6.22
C ASP A 157 -10.45 2.67 7.35
N VAL A 158 -11.42 1.83 7.08
CA VAL A 158 -11.98 0.91 8.08
C VAL A 158 -10.91 -0.03 8.64
N ILE A 159 -9.98 -0.51 7.81
CA ILE A 159 -8.87 -1.37 8.26
C ILE A 159 -8.01 -0.64 9.28
N THR A 160 -7.62 0.59 8.99
CA THR A 160 -6.82 1.42 9.89
C THR A 160 -7.56 1.71 11.20
N ILE A 161 -8.89 2.00 11.15
CA ILE A 161 -9.70 2.20 12.34
C ILE A 161 -9.69 0.96 13.24
N TYR A 162 -9.86 -0.24 12.67
CA TYR A 162 -9.85 -1.48 13.45
C TYR A 162 -8.48 -1.82 14.01
N ILE A 163 -7.39 -1.52 13.31
CA ILE A 163 -6.04 -1.63 13.86
C ILE A 163 -5.93 -0.78 15.13
N PHE A 164 -6.31 0.48 15.07
CA PHE A 164 -6.27 1.36 16.25
C PHE A 164 -7.19 0.91 17.36
N LEU A 165 -8.41 0.45 17.04
CA LEU A 165 -9.33 -0.11 18.05
C LEU A 165 -8.72 -1.28 18.81
N GLN A 166 -8.09 -2.23 18.13
CA GLN A 166 -7.39 -3.35 18.76
C GLN A 166 -6.25 -2.90 19.68
N PHE A 167 -5.47 -1.89 19.25
CA PHE A 167 -4.42 -1.37 20.10
C PHE A 167 -4.97 -0.63 21.33
N PHE A 168 -6.04 0.14 21.19
CA PHE A 168 -6.71 0.78 22.33
C PHE A 168 -7.30 -0.22 23.32
N GLU A 169 -7.81 -1.37 22.86
CA GLU A 169 -8.30 -2.44 23.73
C GLU A 169 -7.21 -3.04 24.61
N ASN A 170 -5.95 -2.98 24.18
CA ASN A 170 -4.80 -3.45 24.95
C ASN A 170 -4.20 -2.38 25.90
N LEU A 171 -4.62 -1.12 25.79
CA LEU A 171 -4.18 -0.03 26.66
C LEU A 171 -5.14 0.13 27.84
N SER A 172 -4.60 0.11 29.08
CA SER A 172 -5.41 0.28 30.28
C SER A 172 -6.12 1.65 30.29
N PRO A 173 -7.45 1.70 30.56
CA PRO A 173 -8.16 2.96 30.77
C PRO A 173 -7.63 3.80 31.92
N THR A 174 -6.93 3.21 32.89
CA THR A 174 -6.33 3.92 34.02
C THR A 174 -5.31 4.98 33.61
N LEU A 175 -4.71 4.84 32.42
CA LEU A 175 -3.83 5.87 31.86
C LEU A 175 -4.57 7.16 31.59
N ASP A 176 -5.77 7.05 31.02
CA ASP A 176 -6.62 8.21 30.72
C ASP A 176 -7.14 8.85 32.02
N GLU A 177 -7.58 8.03 32.97
CA GLU A 177 -8.11 8.46 34.28
C GLU A 177 -7.03 9.20 35.09
N SER A 178 -5.82 8.64 35.19
CA SER A 178 -4.71 9.29 35.91
C SER A 178 -4.34 10.64 35.28
N ALA A 179 -4.28 10.70 33.94
CA ALA A 179 -3.96 11.93 33.25
C ALA A 179 -5.03 13.03 33.44
N ILE A 180 -6.31 12.64 33.52
CA ILE A 180 -7.43 13.57 33.79
C ILE A 180 -7.34 14.07 35.24
N LEU A 181 -7.01 13.21 36.19
CA LEU A 181 -6.77 13.61 37.59
C LEU A 181 -5.62 14.59 37.72
N ASP A 182 -4.59 14.46 36.88
CA ASP A 182 -3.45 15.40 36.77
C ASP A 182 -3.82 16.70 36.01
N GLY A 183 -5.09 16.88 35.65
CA GLY A 183 -5.59 18.11 34.99
C GLY A 183 -5.47 18.11 33.46
N CYS A 184 -5.13 16.99 32.83
CA CYS A 184 -5.12 16.93 31.36
C CYS A 184 -6.55 16.93 30.79
N ILE A 185 -6.75 17.69 29.74
CA ILE A 185 -7.98 17.60 28.91
C ILE A 185 -7.88 16.41 27.95
N TYR A 186 -8.99 15.89 27.46
CA TYR A 186 -9.04 14.71 26.57
C TYR A 186 -8.12 14.80 25.34
N PHE A 187 -7.99 15.98 24.72
CA PHE A 187 -7.02 16.21 23.65
C PHE A 187 -5.57 16.04 24.13
N GLY A 188 -5.26 16.52 25.34
CA GLY A 188 -3.95 16.33 25.95
C GLY A 188 -3.65 14.86 26.21
N VAL A 189 -4.62 14.13 26.74
CA VAL A 189 -4.52 12.66 26.94
C VAL A 189 -4.22 11.96 25.63
N PHE A 190 -4.99 12.26 24.58
CA PHE A 190 -4.81 11.66 23.26
C PHE A 190 -3.42 11.94 22.69
N PHE A 191 -3.06 13.23 22.54
CA PHE A 191 -1.83 13.61 21.83
C PHE A 191 -0.55 13.37 22.62
N LYS A 192 -0.56 13.58 23.94
CA LYS A 192 0.65 13.52 24.76
C LYS A 192 0.92 12.15 25.36
N ILE A 193 -0.12 11.33 25.56
CA ILE A 193 0.00 10.04 26.27
C ILE A 193 -0.31 8.89 25.33
N LEU A 194 -1.51 8.87 24.75
CA LEU A 194 -1.98 7.71 23.99
C LEU A 194 -1.32 7.60 22.62
N LEU A 195 -1.27 8.68 21.84
CA LEU A 195 -0.71 8.66 20.49
C LEU A 195 0.75 8.16 20.43
N PRO A 196 1.66 8.55 21.35
CA PRO A 196 3.00 7.96 21.40
C PRO A 196 3.01 6.46 21.70
N LEU A 197 2.08 5.97 22.55
CA LEU A 197 1.96 4.54 22.86
C LEU A 197 1.40 3.73 21.67
N LEU A 198 0.68 4.37 20.76
CA LEU A 198 0.15 3.77 19.53
C LEU A 198 1.18 3.70 18.40
N LYS A 199 2.45 4.02 18.63
CA LYS A 199 3.50 3.97 17.60
C LYS A 199 3.51 2.69 16.78
N PRO A 200 3.35 1.46 17.34
CA PRO A 200 3.30 0.23 16.55
C PRO A 200 2.08 0.21 15.61
N ALA A 201 0.91 0.66 16.07
CA ALA A 201 -0.30 0.76 15.24
C ALA A 201 -0.13 1.76 14.11
N ILE A 202 0.49 2.92 14.40
CA ILE A 202 0.82 3.96 13.42
C ILE A 202 1.72 3.39 12.33
N VAL A 203 2.78 2.68 12.68
CA VAL A 203 3.72 2.09 11.73
C VAL A 203 3.02 1.05 10.85
N THR A 204 2.26 0.12 11.46
CA THR A 204 1.49 -0.89 10.71
C THR A 204 0.50 -0.25 9.74
N SER A 205 -0.27 0.72 10.20
CA SER A 205 -1.23 1.46 9.37
C SER A 205 -0.54 2.25 8.25
N ALA A 206 0.59 2.89 8.55
CA ALA A 206 1.38 3.64 7.57
C ALA A 206 1.91 2.73 6.45
N ILE A 207 2.36 1.54 6.79
CA ILE A 207 2.82 0.56 5.80
C ILE A 207 1.67 0.10 4.90
N LEU A 208 0.56 -0.35 5.49
CA LEU A 208 -0.58 -0.87 4.73
C LEU A 208 -1.21 0.20 3.84
N LYS A 209 -1.53 1.35 4.42
CA LYS A 209 -2.11 2.48 3.69
C LYS A 209 -1.12 3.08 2.69
N GLY A 210 0.16 3.14 3.05
CA GLY A 210 1.21 3.66 2.20
C GLY A 210 1.39 2.86 0.93
N VAL A 211 1.50 1.54 1.04
CA VAL A 211 1.59 0.64 -0.12
C VAL A 211 0.34 0.75 -1.00
N SER A 212 -0.85 0.75 -0.40
CA SER A 212 -2.12 0.94 -1.12
C SER A 212 -2.16 2.27 -1.87
N THR A 213 -1.82 3.38 -1.21
CA THR A 213 -1.83 4.72 -1.81
C THR A 213 -0.79 4.88 -2.93
N TYR A 214 0.40 4.32 -2.75
CA TYR A 214 1.47 4.40 -3.75
C TYR A 214 1.13 3.65 -5.04
N ASN A 215 0.44 2.51 -4.93
CA ASN A 215 0.05 1.66 -6.05
C ASN A 215 -1.35 2.02 -6.62
N GLU A 216 -2.01 3.06 -6.09
CA GLU A 216 -3.37 3.39 -6.50
C GLU A 216 -3.41 4.01 -7.91
N TYR A 217 -3.67 3.15 -8.89
CA TYR A 217 -3.76 3.51 -10.29
C TYR A 217 -5.15 4.01 -10.67
N TYR A 218 -6.20 3.27 -10.27
CA TYR A 218 -7.56 3.47 -10.77
C TYR A 218 -8.13 4.83 -10.34
N MET A 219 -8.08 5.12 -9.05
CA MET A 219 -8.55 6.40 -8.51
C MET A 219 -7.71 7.57 -9.02
N ALA A 220 -6.38 7.40 -9.09
CA ALA A 220 -5.50 8.43 -9.62
C ALA A 220 -5.79 8.72 -11.10
N ASN A 221 -6.12 7.71 -11.89
CA ASN A 221 -6.47 7.90 -13.29
C ASN A 221 -7.83 8.58 -13.47
N LEU A 222 -8.79 8.25 -12.61
CA LEU A 222 -10.16 8.80 -12.65
C LEU A 222 -10.23 10.25 -12.17
N TYR A 223 -9.54 10.58 -11.06
CA TYR A 223 -9.67 11.88 -10.38
C TYR A 223 -8.57 12.89 -10.72
N LEU A 224 -7.40 12.47 -11.23
CA LEU A 224 -6.30 13.34 -11.64
C LEU A 224 -6.15 13.29 -13.17
N GLN A 225 -7.07 13.97 -13.88
CA GLN A 225 -7.19 13.89 -15.34
C GLN A 225 -6.09 14.68 -16.07
N ASP A 226 -5.70 15.84 -15.55
CA ASP A 226 -4.60 16.63 -16.11
C ASP A 226 -3.24 16.00 -15.77
N LYS A 227 -2.79 15.09 -16.63
CA LYS A 227 -1.51 14.39 -16.46
C LYS A 227 -0.30 15.32 -16.56
N THR A 228 -0.46 16.51 -17.13
CA THR A 228 0.64 17.49 -17.17
C THR A 228 0.92 18.09 -15.79
N LYS A 229 -0.12 18.25 -14.95
CA LYS A 229 -0.03 18.81 -13.60
C LYS A 229 0.06 17.75 -12.51
N TYR A 230 -0.78 16.72 -12.58
CA TYR A 230 -1.09 15.81 -11.47
C TYR A 230 -0.67 14.38 -11.73
N GLN A 231 0.29 14.17 -12.65
CA GLN A 231 0.83 12.82 -12.88
C GLN A 231 1.39 12.24 -11.61
N VAL A 232 1.05 10.98 -11.33
CA VAL A 232 1.58 10.18 -10.21
C VAL A 232 2.31 8.96 -10.74
N VAL A 233 3.15 8.36 -9.90
CA VAL A 233 3.97 7.19 -10.28
C VAL A 233 3.12 6.07 -10.85
N ALA A 234 2.02 5.72 -10.20
CA ALA A 234 1.12 4.65 -10.64
C ALA A 234 0.53 4.85 -12.05
N THR A 235 0.41 6.09 -12.53
CA THR A 235 -0.13 6.40 -13.86
C THR A 235 0.93 6.85 -14.87
N SER A 236 2.18 7.02 -14.45
CA SER A 236 3.23 7.63 -15.27
C SER A 236 3.59 6.83 -16.51
N LEU A 237 3.56 5.50 -16.40
CA LEU A 237 3.98 4.61 -17.50
C LEU A 237 2.91 4.41 -18.57
N TYR A 238 1.70 4.92 -18.36
CA TYR A 238 0.63 4.81 -19.35
C TYR A 238 0.96 5.54 -20.67
N VAL A 239 1.88 6.50 -20.64
CA VAL A 239 2.36 7.21 -21.84
C VAL A 239 2.98 6.28 -22.89
N PHE A 240 3.46 5.11 -22.48
CA PHE A 240 4.04 4.10 -23.37
C PHE A 240 3.05 3.06 -23.86
N SER A 241 1.77 3.20 -23.51
CA SER A 241 0.68 2.35 -23.99
C SER A 241 -0.16 3.11 -25.00
N GLY A 242 -0.37 2.55 -26.16
CA GLY A 242 -1.10 3.22 -27.23
C GLY A 242 -1.86 2.26 -28.15
N PRO A 243 -2.69 2.80 -29.06
CA PRO A 243 -3.49 1.99 -30.00
C PRO A 243 -2.65 1.12 -30.93
N MET A 244 -1.40 1.52 -31.20
CA MET A 244 -0.46 0.78 -32.06
C MET A 244 0.38 -0.24 -31.32
N GLY A 245 0.12 -0.46 -30.02
CA GLY A 245 0.87 -1.38 -29.17
C GLY A 245 1.54 -0.68 -27.99
N ASN A 246 2.21 -1.49 -27.17
CA ASN A 246 2.90 -1.02 -25.98
C ASN A 246 4.40 -1.08 -26.19
N GLN A 247 5.10 -0.04 -25.76
CA GLN A 247 6.57 0.02 -25.77
C GLN A 247 7.10 -0.63 -24.47
N TYR A 248 7.09 -1.97 -24.43
CA TYR A 248 7.40 -2.72 -23.20
C TYR A 248 8.82 -2.54 -22.69
N ASN A 249 9.80 -2.24 -23.56
CA ASN A 249 11.17 -1.90 -23.14
C ASN A 249 11.19 -0.65 -22.24
N TYR A 250 10.45 0.41 -22.58
CA TYR A 250 10.33 1.62 -21.76
C TYR A 250 9.44 1.40 -20.55
N ILE A 251 8.35 0.63 -20.69
CA ILE A 251 7.49 0.28 -19.55
C ILE A 251 8.30 -0.48 -18.50
N CYS A 252 9.05 -1.50 -18.90
CA CYS A 252 9.87 -2.30 -17.99
C CYS A 252 10.97 -1.47 -17.32
N ALA A 253 11.64 -0.60 -18.06
CA ALA A 253 12.63 0.32 -17.49
C ALA A 253 11.97 1.26 -16.45
N GLY A 254 10.80 1.81 -16.76
CA GLY A 254 10.03 2.62 -15.84
C GLY A 254 9.56 1.86 -14.61
N VAL A 255 9.09 0.62 -14.76
CA VAL A 255 8.70 -0.25 -13.63
C VAL A 255 9.88 -0.46 -12.68
N ILE A 256 11.08 -0.72 -13.19
CA ILE A 256 12.27 -0.86 -12.35
C ILE A 256 12.54 0.42 -11.57
N ILE A 257 12.44 1.59 -12.21
CA ILE A 257 12.60 2.88 -11.50
C ILE A 257 11.54 3.05 -10.40
N THR A 258 10.29 2.71 -10.68
CA THR A 258 9.17 2.90 -9.73
C THR A 258 9.22 1.93 -8.55
N ILE A 259 9.83 0.76 -8.70
CA ILE A 259 9.97 -0.22 -7.62
C ILE A 259 11.04 0.20 -6.61
N ILE A 260 12.07 0.93 -7.00
CA ILE A 260 13.21 1.28 -6.13
C ILE A 260 12.77 1.91 -4.80
N PRO A 261 11.94 2.98 -4.76
CA PRO A 261 11.51 3.56 -3.49
C PRO A 261 10.72 2.58 -2.62
N ALA A 262 9.83 1.79 -3.23
CA ALA A 262 9.05 0.79 -2.52
C ALA A 262 9.94 -0.30 -1.91
N LEU A 263 10.96 -0.74 -2.64
CA LEU A 263 11.95 -1.71 -2.16
C LEU A 263 12.77 -1.16 -1.00
N ILE A 264 13.20 0.10 -1.08
CA ILE A 264 13.94 0.78 0.01
C ILE A 264 13.06 0.82 1.27
N VAL A 265 11.80 1.26 1.15
CA VAL A 265 10.86 1.30 2.29
C VAL A 265 10.63 -0.10 2.84
N PHE A 266 10.46 -1.10 1.99
CA PHE A 266 10.30 -2.50 2.43
C PHE A 266 11.52 -2.97 3.25
N LEU A 267 12.74 -2.77 2.75
CA LEU A 267 13.96 -3.19 3.45
C LEU A 267 14.15 -2.48 4.79
N LEU A 268 13.72 -1.23 4.90
CA LEU A 268 13.78 -0.47 6.15
C LEU A 268 12.69 -0.87 7.16
N CYS A 269 11.53 -1.32 6.67
CA CYS A 269 10.35 -1.60 7.49
C CYS A 269 10.00 -3.09 7.60
N GLN A 270 10.83 -4.01 7.06
CA GLN A 270 10.51 -5.44 6.99
C GLN A 270 10.22 -6.05 8.38
N ASP A 271 10.98 -5.69 9.40
CA ASP A 271 10.78 -6.22 10.77
C ASP A 271 9.44 -5.79 11.35
N GLN A 272 9.03 -4.55 11.09
CA GLN A 272 7.73 -4.01 11.49
C GLN A 272 6.58 -4.67 10.71
N ILE A 273 6.79 -4.96 9.42
CA ILE A 273 5.82 -5.67 8.59
C ILE A 273 5.59 -7.08 9.15
N TYR A 274 6.66 -7.82 9.42
CA TYR A 274 6.56 -9.19 9.96
C TYR A 274 5.94 -9.21 11.36
N SER A 275 6.33 -8.30 12.25
CA SER A 275 5.76 -8.21 13.60
C SER A 275 4.28 -7.81 13.60
N GLY A 276 3.88 -6.89 12.72
CA GLY A 276 2.48 -6.49 12.55
C GLY A 276 1.60 -7.63 12.01
N MET A 277 2.10 -8.40 11.05
CA MET A 277 1.41 -9.59 10.53
C MET A 277 1.30 -10.70 11.57
N ALA A 278 2.35 -10.95 12.36
CA ALA A 278 2.34 -11.95 13.43
C ALA A 278 1.35 -11.60 14.55
N ALA A 279 1.25 -10.33 14.94
CA ALA A 279 0.27 -9.87 15.93
C ALA A 279 -1.19 -10.07 15.48
N GLY A 280 -1.47 -10.00 14.17
CA GLY A 280 -2.78 -10.31 13.60
C GLY A 280 -3.10 -11.82 13.48
N ALA A 281 -2.07 -12.67 13.37
CA ALA A 281 -2.21 -14.11 13.16
C ALA A 281 -2.32 -14.94 14.46
N VAL A 282 -1.89 -14.40 15.62
CA VAL A 282 -1.85 -15.13 16.92
C VAL A 282 -3.21 -15.17 17.63
N LYS A 283 -4.27 -14.68 17.06
CA LYS A 283 -5.66 -14.81 17.61
C LYS A 283 -6.47 -15.87 16.86
N GLY A 284 -5.84 -17.02 16.53
CA GLY A 284 -6.51 -18.23 16.08
C GLY A 284 -6.31 -19.35 17.09
#